data_4da633ec8aae5cf0dc5facd6c0823e4d
#
_entry.id   4da633ec8aae5cf0dc5facd6c0823e4d
#
_cell.length_a   1.000
_cell.length_b   1.000
_cell.length_c   1.000
_cell.angle_alpha   90.00
_cell.angle_beta   90.00
_cell.angle_gamma   90.00
#
_symmetry.space_group_name_H-M   'P 1'
#
loop_
_entity.id
_entity.type
_entity.pdbx_description
1 polymer ?
#
loop_
_entity_poly.entity_id
_entity_poly.type
_entity_poly.pdbx_seq_one_letter_code
_entity_poly.pdbx_strand_id
1 'polypeptide(L)'
;VELTHQEIFERYVYAGAVTRNPDAIAEMFTEDGVFEAPLAPVGHPLHRPLVGRDAIRAGIAEYHRLPAHLGTMNAERSAYVLHETGDPDVFMAEIDVVFDRPDGNRTMSLVQIFRVRDGRIARLRDYFAEPPSLR
;
A
#
# COMPACT_ATOMS: atom_id res chain seq x y z
N VAL A 1 16.01 -17.32 -8.11
CA VAL A 1 16.59 -16.07 -7.68
C VAL A 1 15.61 -15.33 -6.81
N GLU A 2 16.02 -15.04 -5.59
CA GLU A 2 15.18 -14.32 -4.65
C GLU A 2 15.05 -12.85 -5.06
N LEU A 3 13.83 -12.31 -4.91
CA LEU A 3 13.61 -10.90 -5.14
C LEU A 3 14.21 -10.08 -4.01
N THR A 4 14.84 -8.95 -4.35
CA THR A 4 15.28 -7.99 -3.36
C THR A 4 14.09 -7.27 -2.75
N HIS A 5 14.29 -6.63 -1.60
CA HIS A 5 13.24 -5.82 -0.97
C HIS A 5 12.78 -4.70 -1.92
N GLN A 6 13.70 -4.08 -2.63
CA GLN A 6 13.36 -3.04 -3.60
C GLN A 6 12.48 -3.58 -4.71
N GLU A 7 12.80 -4.77 -5.25
CA GLU A 7 11.99 -5.39 -6.30
C GLU A 7 10.58 -5.73 -5.80
N ILE A 8 10.47 -6.26 -4.58
CA ILE A 8 9.17 -6.56 -3.98
C ILE A 8 8.35 -5.28 -3.85
N PHE A 9 8.97 -4.23 -3.31
CA PHE A 9 8.29 -2.95 -3.13
C PHE A 9 7.83 -2.35 -4.46
N GLU A 10 8.71 -2.34 -5.47
CA GLU A 10 8.38 -1.77 -6.77
C GLU A 10 7.24 -2.53 -7.45
N ARG A 11 7.23 -3.86 -7.36
CA ARG A 11 6.12 -4.68 -7.88
C ARG A 11 4.82 -4.39 -7.15
N TYR A 12 4.89 -4.20 -5.84
CA TYR A 12 3.72 -3.88 -5.04
C TYR A 12 3.13 -2.52 -5.43
N VAL A 13 3.99 -1.51 -5.58
CA VAL A 13 3.55 -0.18 -6.01
C VAL A 13 2.93 -0.24 -7.40
N TYR A 14 3.53 -0.99 -8.31
CA TYR A 14 2.99 -1.12 -9.67
C TYR A 14 1.59 -1.74 -9.64
N ALA A 15 1.40 -2.81 -8.89
CA ALA A 15 0.11 -3.49 -8.78
C ALA A 15 -0.93 -2.62 -8.08
N GLY A 16 -0.52 -1.87 -7.04
CA GLY A 16 -1.43 -1.09 -6.21
C GLY A 16 -1.72 0.29 -6.73
N ALA A 17 -0.68 1.08 -6.97
CA ALA A 17 -0.84 2.50 -7.29
C ALA A 17 -0.94 2.76 -8.80
N VAL A 18 -0.23 1.98 -9.61
CA VAL A 18 -0.18 2.20 -11.06
C VAL A 18 -1.32 1.47 -11.77
N THR A 19 -1.44 0.17 -11.59
CA THR A 19 -2.45 -0.61 -12.29
C THR A 19 -3.75 -0.79 -11.49
N ARG A 20 -3.71 -0.56 -10.18
CA ARG A 20 -4.85 -0.72 -9.26
C ARG A 20 -5.53 -2.06 -9.47
N ASN A 21 -4.74 -3.12 -9.45
CA ASN A 21 -5.17 -4.48 -9.72
C ASN A 21 -5.22 -5.30 -8.42
N PRO A 22 -6.41 -5.53 -7.83
CA PRO A 22 -6.53 -6.28 -6.58
C PRO A 22 -6.02 -7.71 -6.67
N ASP A 23 -6.18 -8.35 -7.82
CA ASP A 23 -5.67 -9.72 -8.02
C ASP A 23 -4.15 -9.76 -7.97
N ALA A 24 -3.50 -8.81 -8.65
CA ALA A 24 -2.04 -8.72 -8.65
C ALA A 24 -1.49 -8.40 -7.26
N ILE A 25 -2.19 -7.54 -6.51
CA ILE A 25 -1.82 -7.24 -5.12
C ILE A 25 -1.90 -8.50 -4.27
N ALA A 26 -3.03 -9.21 -4.32
CA ALA A 26 -3.23 -10.43 -3.53
C ALA A 26 -2.19 -11.50 -3.83
N GLU A 27 -1.80 -11.64 -5.09
CA GLU A 27 -0.79 -12.61 -5.53
C GLU A 27 0.60 -12.34 -4.93
N MET A 28 0.87 -11.11 -4.52
CA MET A 28 2.14 -10.77 -3.90
C MET A 28 2.25 -11.22 -2.45
N PHE A 29 1.13 -11.60 -1.84
CA PHE A 29 1.10 -12.06 -0.45
C PHE A 29 1.25 -13.59 -0.38
N THR A 30 1.72 -14.08 0.76
CA THR A 30 1.61 -15.52 1.07
C THR A 30 0.14 -15.89 1.20
N GLU A 31 -0.18 -17.20 1.13
CA GLU A 31 -1.57 -17.65 1.24
C GLU A 31 -2.24 -17.19 2.54
N ASP A 32 -1.46 -17.17 3.63
CA ASP A 32 -1.90 -16.71 4.95
C ASP A 32 -1.50 -15.26 5.22
N GLY A 33 -1.15 -14.50 4.19
CA GLY A 33 -0.70 -13.13 4.32
C GLY A 33 -1.72 -12.21 4.96
N VAL A 34 -1.23 -11.15 5.59
CA VAL A 34 -2.08 -10.20 6.32
C VAL A 34 -1.79 -8.78 5.84
N PHE A 35 -2.85 -8.06 5.52
CA PHE A 35 -2.79 -6.62 5.23
C PHE A 35 -3.49 -5.87 6.35
N GLU A 36 -2.80 -4.88 6.91
CA GLU A 36 -3.37 -4.02 7.95
C GLU A 36 -3.15 -2.56 7.61
N ALA A 37 -4.17 -1.75 7.84
CA ALA A 37 -4.08 -0.29 7.75
C ALA A 37 -4.51 0.29 9.10
N PRO A 38 -3.57 0.38 10.07
CA PRO A 38 -3.93 0.73 11.45
C PRO A 38 -4.60 2.09 11.63
N LEU A 39 -4.38 3.02 10.71
CA LEU A 39 -4.95 4.36 10.80
C LEU A 39 -6.26 4.51 10.04
N ALA A 40 -6.72 3.48 9.34
CA ALA A 40 -7.99 3.54 8.62
C ALA A 40 -9.15 3.57 9.65
N PRO A 41 -10.08 4.52 9.51
CA PRO A 41 -11.14 4.69 10.49
C PRO A 41 -12.22 3.62 10.39
N VAL A 42 -13.05 3.50 11.43
CA VAL A 42 -14.23 2.65 11.42
C VAL A 42 -15.09 3.01 10.21
N GLY A 43 -15.56 1.99 9.49
CA GLY A 43 -16.35 2.18 8.27
C GLY A 43 -15.52 2.19 6.99
N HIS A 44 -14.21 2.36 7.10
CA HIS A 44 -13.33 2.26 5.93
C HIS A 44 -13.13 0.78 5.55
N PRO A 45 -13.08 0.44 4.25
CA PRO A 45 -12.89 -0.96 3.82
C PRO A 45 -11.64 -1.63 4.37
N LEU A 46 -10.61 -0.85 4.71
CA LEU A 46 -9.34 -1.37 5.23
C LEU A 46 -9.22 -1.25 6.74
N HIS A 47 -10.32 -0.93 7.44
CA HIS A 47 -10.29 -0.74 8.90
C HIS A 47 -9.90 -2.01 9.65
N ARG A 48 -10.35 -3.17 9.19
CA ARG A 48 -10.05 -4.45 9.81
C ARG A 48 -8.89 -5.16 9.12
N PRO A 49 -8.08 -5.94 9.85
CA PRO A 49 -7.06 -6.74 9.20
C PRO A 49 -7.68 -7.66 8.14
N LEU A 50 -7.04 -7.71 6.98
CA LEU A 50 -7.44 -8.61 5.89
C LEU A 50 -6.52 -9.81 5.96
N VAL A 51 -7.07 -10.97 6.31
CA VAL A 51 -6.31 -12.20 6.51
C VAL A 51 -6.55 -13.16 5.35
N GLY A 52 -5.48 -13.49 4.65
CA GLY A 52 -5.51 -14.38 3.49
C GLY A 52 -5.75 -13.63 2.18
N ARG A 53 -5.34 -14.25 1.08
CA ARG A 53 -5.41 -13.62 -0.26
C ARG A 53 -6.82 -13.22 -0.66
N ASP A 54 -7.81 -14.05 -0.37
CA ASP A 54 -9.18 -13.75 -0.77
C ASP A 54 -9.71 -12.51 -0.07
N ALA A 55 -9.44 -12.38 1.24
CA ALA A 55 -9.84 -11.21 2.00
C ALA A 55 -9.09 -9.96 1.53
N ILE A 56 -7.80 -10.10 1.24
CA ILE A 56 -6.98 -8.99 0.71
C ILE A 56 -7.54 -8.52 -0.63
N ARG A 57 -7.82 -9.44 -1.54
CA ARG A 57 -8.37 -9.12 -2.85
C ARG A 57 -9.71 -8.37 -2.72
N ALA A 58 -10.61 -8.90 -1.90
CA ALA A 58 -11.93 -8.31 -1.73
C ALA A 58 -11.85 -6.93 -1.07
N GLY A 59 -11.04 -6.78 -0.03
CA GLY A 59 -10.91 -5.51 0.70
C GLY A 59 -10.25 -4.43 -0.16
N ILE A 60 -9.22 -4.78 -0.91
CA ILE A 60 -8.55 -3.83 -1.80
C ILE A 60 -9.49 -3.44 -2.96
N ALA A 61 -10.24 -4.41 -3.50
CA ALA A 61 -11.21 -4.11 -4.56
C ALA A 61 -12.27 -3.11 -4.08
N GLU A 62 -12.74 -3.28 -2.85
CA GLU A 62 -13.70 -2.36 -2.26
C GLU A 62 -13.08 -0.99 -2.04
N TYR A 63 -11.83 -0.93 -1.56
CA TYR A 63 -11.12 0.33 -1.40
C TYR A 63 -10.97 1.05 -2.74
N HIS A 64 -10.67 0.34 -3.82
CA HIS A 64 -10.52 0.94 -5.15
C HIS A 64 -11.81 1.48 -5.73
N ARG A 65 -12.97 1.09 -5.19
CA ARG A 65 -14.27 1.65 -5.61
C ARG A 65 -14.58 2.98 -4.94
N LEU A 66 -13.84 3.36 -3.90
CA LEU A 66 -14.06 4.66 -3.26
C LEU A 66 -13.69 5.79 -4.21
N PRO A 67 -14.39 6.94 -4.12
CA PRO A 67 -14.07 8.07 -4.98
C PRO A 67 -12.63 8.53 -4.80
N ALA A 68 -11.97 8.85 -5.92
CA ALA A 68 -10.58 9.31 -5.93
C ALA A 68 -10.51 10.80 -5.57
N HIS A 69 -10.93 11.14 -4.37
CA HIS A 69 -10.99 12.53 -3.92
C HIS A 69 -9.61 13.17 -3.69
N LEU A 70 -8.56 12.35 -3.63
CA LEU A 70 -7.19 12.84 -3.47
C LEU A 70 -6.60 13.39 -4.78
N GLY A 71 -7.20 13.04 -5.93
CA GLY A 71 -6.70 13.48 -7.22
C GLY A 71 -5.94 12.37 -7.95
N THR A 72 -5.16 12.76 -8.95
CA THR A 72 -4.38 11.83 -9.78
C THR A 72 -2.96 11.74 -9.25
N MET A 73 -2.47 10.52 -9.02
CA MET A 73 -1.10 10.34 -8.56
C MET A 73 -0.09 10.84 -9.60
N ASN A 74 0.84 11.67 -9.16
CA ASN A 74 1.94 12.16 -9.98
C ASN A 74 3.21 11.38 -9.64
N ALA A 75 3.54 10.38 -10.45
CA ALA A 75 4.68 9.50 -10.19
C ALA A 75 6.02 10.24 -10.22
N GLU A 76 6.16 11.24 -11.09
CA GLU A 76 7.42 12.00 -11.18
C GLU A 76 7.74 12.80 -9.93
N ARG A 77 6.71 13.30 -9.25
CA ARG A 77 6.87 14.11 -8.03
C ARG A 77 6.81 13.27 -6.76
N SER A 78 6.34 12.04 -6.86
CA SER A 78 6.30 11.12 -5.73
C SER A 78 7.68 10.52 -5.49
N ALA A 79 7.97 10.19 -4.23
CA ALA A 79 9.27 9.65 -3.87
C ALA A 79 9.13 8.65 -2.74
N TYR A 80 10.11 7.76 -2.64
CA TYR A 80 10.17 6.82 -1.52
C TYR A 80 11.61 6.55 -1.13
N VAL A 81 11.79 6.14 0.12
CA VAL A 81 13.06 5.65 0.65
C VAL A 81 12.80 4.33 1.35
N LEU A 82 13.59 3.31 1.04
CA LEU A 82 13.52 2.04 1.76
C LEU A 82 14.53 2.02 2.89
N HIS A 83 14.11 1.48 4.02
CA HIS A 83 14.96 1.28 5.19
C HIS A 83 15.03 -0.21 5.51
N GLU A 84 16.25 -0.74 5.61
CA GLU A 84 16.45 -2.09 6.11
C GLU A 84 16.40 -2.08 7.62
N THR A 85 16.04 -3.20 8.22
CA THR A 85 15.97 -3.33 9.68
C THR A 85 16.95 -4.38 10.17
N GLY A 86 17.03 -4.57 11.47
CA GLY A 86 17.84 -5.65 12.04
C GLY A 86 17.35 -7.04 11.71
N ASP A 87 16.11 -7.18 11.23
CA ASP A 87 15.55 -8.45 10.77
C ASP A 87 15.63 -8.47 9.23
N PRO A 88 16.36 -9.43 8.62
CA PRO A 88 16.50 -9.47 7.17
C PRO A 88 15.18 -9.72 6.43
N ASP A 89 14.14 -10.15 7.12
CA ASP A 89 12.82 -10.39 6.53
C ASP A 89 11.88 -9.19 6.67
N VAL A 90 12.36 -8.09 7.26
CA VAL A 90 11.53 -6.90 7.50
C VAL A 90 12.20 -5.66 6.91
N PHE A 91 11.44 -4.91 6.11
CA PHE A 91 11.89 -3.60 5.63
C PHE A 91 10.76 -2.59 5.72
N MET A 92 11.10 -1.31 5.64
CA MET A 92 10.17 -0.22 5.73
C MET A 92 10.29 0.69 4.50
N ALA A 93 9.18 1.24 4.08
CA ALA A 93 9.15 2.24 3.01
C ALA A 93 8.57 3.54 3.56
N GLU A 94 9.34 4.62 3.46
CA GLU A 94 8.83 5.98 3.66
C GLU A 94 8.43 6.53 2.31
N ILE A 95 7.18 6.96 2.18
CA ILE A 95 6.62 7.33 0.88
C ILE A 95 5.98 8.70 0.96
N ASP A 96 6.31 9.56 -0.01
CA ASP A 96 5.59 10.80 -0.25
C ASP A 96 4.90 10.68 -1.60
N VAL A 97 3.57 10.55 -1.59
CA VAL A 97 2.77 10.47 -2.81
C VAL A 97 2.21 11.85 -3.10
N VAL A 98 2.49 12.36 -4.29
CA VAL A 98 1.96 13.64 -4.73
C VAL A 98 0.77 13.39 -5.65
N PHE A 99 -0.34 14.06 -5.36
CA PHE A 99 -1.57 13.99 -6.15
C PHE A 99 -1.80 15.33 -6.82
N ASP A 100 -2.08 15.29 -8.12
CA ASP A 100 -2.47 16.47 -8.90
C ASP A 100 -3.97 16.65 -8.79
N ARG A 101 -4.38 17.90 -8.52
CA ARG A 101 -5.78 18.31 -8.44
C ARG A 101 -5.95 19.62 -9.20
N PRO A 102 -7.17 19.95 -9.62
CA PRO A 102 -7.42 21.22 -10.30
C PRO A 102 -7.04 22.45 -9.46
N ASP A 103 -7.10 22.34 -8.13
CA ASP A 103 -6.79 23.42 -7.19
C ASP A 103 -5.36 23.39 -6.66
N GLY A 104 -4.50 22.55 -7.21
CA GLY A 104 -3.10 22.42 -6.79
C GLY A 104 -2.75 21.01 -6.34
N ASN A 105 -1.48 20.82 -5.96
CA ASN A 105 -0.98 19.52 -5.54
C ASN A 105 -1.23 19.25 -4.07
N ARG A 106 -1.39 17.98 -3.73
CA ARG A 106 -1.41 17.51 -2.35
C ARG A 106 -0.42 16.39 -2.17
N THR A 107 0.24 16.37 -1.01
CA THR A 107 1.16 15.30 -0.66
C THR A 107 0.59 14.48 0.48
N MET A 108 0.57 13.16 0.31
CA MET A 108 0.25 12.23 1.39
C MET A 108 1.53 11.50 1.74
N SER A 109 1.95 11.63 3.01
CA SER A 109 3.13 10.93 3.52
C SER A 109 2.68 9.72 4.30
N LEU A 110 3.33 8.59 4.06
CA LEU A 110 2.96 7.34 4.72
C LEU A 110 4.18 6.45 4.92
N VAL A 111 4.02 5.48 5.82
CA VAL A 111 5.04 4.47 6.09
C VAL A 111 4.39 3.10 5.93
N GLN A 112 5.08 2.21 5.22
CA GLN A 112 4.67 0.82 5.09
C GLN A 112 5.75 -0.06 5.70
N ILE A 113 5.33 -1.04 6.51
CA ILE A 113 6.24 -2.02 7.10
C ILE A 113 5.90 -3.38 6.49
N PHE A 114 6.90 -3.96 5.81
CA PHE A 114 6.75 -5.24 5.11
C PHE A 114 7.51 -6.34 5.84
N ARG A 115 6.82 -7.45 6.09
CA ARG A 115 7.47 -8.71 6.47
C ARG A 115 7.36 -9.66 5.29
N VAL A 116 8.48 -10.23 4.85
CA VAL A 116 8.52 -11.09 3.66
C VAL A 116 8.89 -12.51 4.05
N ARG A 117 8.41 -13.45 3.25
CA ARG A 117 8.72 -14.88 3.39
C ARG A 117 8.68 -15.52 2.00
N ASP A 118 9.78 -16.16 1.62
CA ASP A 118 9.89 -16.84 0.32
C ASP A 118 9.54 -15.93 -0.87
N GLY A 119 10.02 -14.68 -0.84
CA GLY A 119 9.81 -13.73 -1.91
C GLY A 119 8.42 -13.10 -1.96
N ARG A 120 7.57 -13.38 -0.99
CA ARG A 120 6.20 -12.85 -0.90
C ARG A 120 6.00 -12.08 0.40
N ILE A 121 4.95 -11.27 0.42
CA ILE A 121 4.61 -10.47 1.58
C ILE A 121 3.82 -11.34 2.55
N ALA A 122 4.38 -11.59 3.73
CA ALA A 122 3.69 -12.30 4.80
C ALA A 122 2.79 -11.37 5.60
N ARG A 123 3.22 -10.12 5.76
CA ARG A 123 2.43 -9.10 6.46
C ARG A 123 2.82 -7.73 5.95
N LEU A 124 1.84 -6.91 5.71
CA LEU A 124 2.03 -5.49 5.40
C LEU A 124 1.21 -4.66 6.38
N ARG A 125 1.87 -3.72 7.05
CA ARG A 125 1.19 -2.70 7.83
C ARG A 125 1.36 -1.37 7.11
N ASP A 126 0.27 -0.83 6.62
CA ASP A 126 0.24 0.38 5.81
C ASP A 126 -0.28 1.53 6.66
N TYR A 127 0.63 2.40 7.10
CA TYR A 127 0.30 3.53 7.96
C TYR A 127 0.04 4.75 7.10
N PHE A 128 -1.10 4.76 6.42
CA PHE A 128 -1.56 5.95 5.71
C PHE A 128 -2.73 6.56 6.45
N ALA A 129 -2.84 7.88 6.33
CA ALA A 129 -4.00 8.60 6.84
C ALA A 129 -4.49 9.50 5.72
N GLU A 130 -5.73 9.28 5.30
CA GLU A 130 -6.33 10.13 4.29
C GLU A 130 -6.61 11.51 4.88
N PRO A 131 -6.33 12.60 4.12
CA PRO A 131 -6.69 13.93 4.61
C PRO A 131 -8.19 14.04 4.82
N PRO A 132 -8.65 14.85 5.81
CA PRO A 132 -10.06 15.08 5.99
C PRO A 132 -10.70 15.60 4.71
N SER A 133 -11.92 15.14 4.42
CA SER A 133 -12.67 15.68 3.31
C SER A 133 -12.90 17.17 3.52
N LEU A 134 -12.52 17.98 2.55
CA LEU A 134 -12.86 19.39 2.56
C LEU A 134 -14.36 19.52 2.29
N ARG A 135 -15.05 20.10 3.21
CA ARG A 135 -16.50 20.32 3.08
C ARG A 135 -16.78 21.72 2.59
#